data_4e52581c7ea5b84a930fc4ad80277a9a
#
_entry.id   4e52581c7ea5b84a930fc4ad80277a9a
#
_cell.length_a   1.000
_cell.length_b   1.000
_cell.length_c   1.000
_cell.angle_alpha   90.00
_cell.angle_beta   90.00
_cell.angle_gamma   90.00
#
_symmetry.space_group_name_H-M   'P 1'
#
loop_
_entity.id
_entity.type
_entity.pdbx_description
1 polymer ?
#
loop_
_entity_poly.entity_id
_entity_poly.type
_entity_poly.pdbx_seq_one_letter_code
_entity_poly.pdbx_strand_id
1 'polypeptide(L)'
;MPIDFSPARWDRVKQTYDAWWAGTLERPAVSIQLYGRDPGRPMPSAALLSQSTCMDLNVPADQVIDRIDYELSRITYLGDAFPYFNLDCFGPGVLAAFCGVRMDNSSGRVWFFPEKVVPLSELHLEYDANNVWLNRIKEICRAGMRRWQGQVLIGMADLGGILDILSSFRTTENLLMDLYDEPQEVERLIWEVHTLWHRCFDEINEALRPETPGYSDWLGIYSTQPCYVLQSDFAYMIGPDMFDRFVKPELTASCRRLPHSMYHLDGVGQLAHLDSLLQIQELNGVQWVPGDGMPGVTEWPDVQRKISRAGKRLHSWWGDLSALDVLKEQIGSGGRGLFFRAAMHGPEGQAEIRERLKRHAVE
;
A
#
# COMPACT_ATOMS: atom_id res chain seq x y z
N MET A 1 -10.35 -7.96 -25.79
CA MET A 1 -9.00 -8.56 -25.84
C MET A 1 -8.56 -8.83 -24.40
N PRO A 2 -7.88 -9.93 -24.08
CA PRO A 2 -7.42 -10.21 -22.73
C PRO A 2 -6.39 -9.17 -22.27
N ILE A 3 -6.05 -9.20 -20.99
CA ILE A 3 -4.93 -8.43 -20.42
C ILE A 3 -3.66 -8.75 -21.24
N ASP A 4 -3.00 -7.71 -21.76
CA ASP A 4 -1.82 -7.85 -22.63
C ASP A 4 -0.55 -7.86 -21.78
N PHE A 5 -0.22 -9.05 -21.25
CA PHE A 5 0.98 -9.25 -20.44
C PHE A 5 1.49 -10.68 -20.54
N SER A 6 2.68 -10.87 -21.08
CA SER A 6 3.25 -12.19 -21.32
C SER A 6 4.07 -12.73 -20.13
N PRO A 7 4.27 -14.05 -20.01
CA PRO A 7 5.17 -14.62 -19.01
C PRO A 7 6.59 -14.04 -19.04
N ALA A 8 7.14 -13.79 -20.23
CA ALA A 8 8.47 -13.20 -20.36
C ALA A 8 8.56 -11.76 -19.79
N ARG A 9 7.44 -11.04 -19.80
CA ARG A 9 7.37 -9.72 -19.11
C ARG A 9 7.35 -9.88 -17.60
N TRP A 10 6.68 -10.92 -17.08
CA TRP A 10 6.72 -11.24 -15.65
C TRP A 10 8.13 -11.56 -15.18
N ASP A 11 8.91 -12.32 -15.96
CA ASP A 11 10.31 -12.63 -15.62
C ASP A 11 11.15 -11.36 -15.53
N ARG A 12 10.94 -10.42 -16.45
CA ARG A 12 11.60 -9.09 -16.40
C ARG A 12 11.19 -8.29 -15.16
N VAL A 13 9.90 -8.25 -14.83
CA VAL A 13 9.39 -7.58 -13.63
C VAL A 13 10.08 -8.14 -12.38
N LYS A 14 10.11 -9.46 -12.22
CA LYS A 14 10.79 -10.14 -11.10
C LYS A 14 12.24 -9.69 -10.97
N GLN A 15 13.01 -9.82 -12.05
CA GLN A 15 14.42 -9.42 -12.08
C GLN A 15 14.64 -7.95 -11.74
N THR A 16 13.82 -7.07 -12.30
CA THR A 16 13.92 -5.62 -12.06
C THR A 16 13.66 -5.27 -10.60
N TYR A 17 12.57 -5.80 -10.03
CA TYR A 17 12.22 -5.45 -8.66
C TYR A 17 13.12 -6.15 -7.63
N ASP A 18 13.59 -7.37 -7.88
CA ASP A 18 14.62 -8.00 -7.05
C ASP A 18 15.91 -7.16 -7.04
N ALA A 19 16.35 -6.65 -8.19
CA ALA A 19 17.49 -5.73 -8.25
C ALA A 19 17.20 -4.38 -7.58
N TRP A 20 15.98 -3.87 -7.69
CA TRP A 20 15.58 -2.63 -7.01
C TRP A 20 15.60 -2.81 -5.47
N TRP A 21 14.99 -3.86 -4.95
CA TRP A 21 15.02 -4.16 -3.51
C TRP A 21 16.45 -4.43 -3.00
N ALA A 22 17.28 -5.09 -3.78
CA ALA A 22 18.70 -5.29 -3.46
C ALA A 22 19.55 -4.01 -3.57
N GLY A 23 19.05 -2.96 -4.24
CA GLY A 23 19.81 -1.72 -4.49
C GLY A 23 20.86 -1.83 -5.58
N THR A 24 20.76 -2.83 -6.42
CA THR A 24 21.68 -3.06 -7.55
C THR A 24 21.13 -2.56 -8.89
N LEU A 25 19.86 -2.12 -8.92
CA LEU A 25 19.28 -1.48 -10.09
C LEU A 25 19.85 -0.06 -10.24
N GLU A 26 20.64 0.17 -11.29
CA GLU A 26 21.39 1.43 -11.54
C GLU A 26 20.50 2.57 -12.10
N ARG A 27 19.22 2.39 -12.18
CA ARG A 27 18.21 3.34 -12.67
C ARG A 27 17.00 3.39 -11.73
N PRO A 28 16.08 4.35 -11.88
CA PRO A 28 14.79 4.27 -11.20
C PRO A 28 13.98 3.07 -11.70
N ALA A 29 13.16 2.48 -10.85
CA ALA A 29 12.07 1.62 -11.27
C ALA A 29 10.88 2.53 -11.66
N VAL A 30 10.32 2.36 -12.87
CA VAL A 30 9.32 3.27 -13.43
C VAL A 30 8.12 2.47 -13.93
N SER A 31 6.99 2.61 -13.26
CA SER A 31 5.74 1.91 -13.55
C SER A 31 4.71 2.88 -14.15
N ILE A 32 4.41 2.73 -15.43
CA ILE A 32 3.41 3.57 -16.12
C ILE A 32 2.23 2.72 -16.56
N GLN A 33 1.04 3.09 -16.12
CA GLN A 33 -0.23 2.53 -16.55
C GLN A 33 -0.91 3.50 -17.50
N LEU A 34 -0.99 3.15 -18.79
CA LEU A 34 -1.64 3.97 -19.81
C LEU A 34 -3.04 3.42 -20.10
N TYR A 35 -4.05 4.17 -19.71
CA TYR A 35 -5.47 3.82 -19.89
C TYR A 35 -5.96 4.21 -21.28
N GLY A 36 -6.93 3.45 -21.79
CA GLY A 36 -7.62 3.76 -23.05
C GLY A 36 -7.55 2.68 -24.11
N ARG A 37 -6.90 1.54 -23.81
CA ARG A 37 -6.92 0.36 -24.70
C ARG A 37 -8.33 -0.19 -24.79
N ASP A 38 -8.76 -0.59 -26.00
CA ASP A 38 -10.04 -1.29 -26.21
C ASP A 38 -9.96 -2.72 -25.67
N PRO A 39 -10.80 -3.10 -24.70
CA PRO A 39 -10.84 -4.46 -24.17
C PRO A 39 -11.46 -5.48 -25.16
N GLY A 40 -12.13 -5.03 -26.22
CA GLY A 40 -12.75 -5.87 -27.24
C GLY A 40 -13.96 -6.67 -26.74
N ARG A 41 -14.57 -6.24 -25.63
CA ARG A 41 -15.78 -6.80 -25.05
C ARG A 41 -16.60 -5.72 -24.34
N PRO A 42 -17.92 -5.94 -24.16
CA PRO A 42 -18.74 -5.00 -23.38
C PRO A 42 -18.32 -4.94 -21.92
N MET A 43 -18.56 -3.79 -21.30
CA MET A 43 -18.32 -3.59 -19.88
C MET A 43 -19.30 -4.45 -19.07
N PRO A 44 -18.83 -5.23 -18.08
CA PRO A 44 -19.68 -5.96 -17.15
C PRO A 44 -20.59 -5.02 -16.36
N SER A 45 -21.79 -5.50 -16.02
CA SER A 45 -22.80 -4.72 -15.29
C SER A 45 -22.47 -4.50 -13.81
N ALA A 46 -21.61 -5.33 -13.21
CA ALA A 46 -21.18 -5.15 -11.84
C ALA A 46 -20.48 -3.80 -11.65
N ALA A 47 -20.74 -3.15 -10.53
CA ALA A 47 -20.02 -1.94 -10.15
C ALA A 47 -18.53 -2.23 -9.98
N LEU A 48 -17.68 -1.24 -10.29
CA LEU A 48 -16.26 -1.34 -9.99
C LEU A 48 -16.07 -1.35 -8.46
N LEU A 49 -15.24 -2.25 -7.99
CA LEU A 49 -14.86 -2.32 -6.59
C LEU A 49 -14.15 -1.03 -6.17
N SER A 50 -14.70 -0.36 -5.17
CA SER A 50 -14.25 0.95 -4.65
C SER A 50 -14.70 1.10 -3.20
N GLN A 51 -14.25 2.13 -2.51
CA GLN A 51 -14.71 2.40 -1.13
C GLN A 51 -16.24 2.53 -1.03
N SER A 52 -16.91 3.07 -2.04
CA SER A 52 -18.37 3.20 -2.06
C SER A 52 -19.11 1.89 -2.35
N THR A 53 -18.46 0.87 -2.90
CA THR A 53 -19.10 -0.39 -3.34
C THR A 53 -18.58 -1.64 -2.65
N CYS A 54 -17.48 -1.56 -1.89
CA CYS A 54 -16.83 -2.72 -1.28
C CYS A 54 -17.70 -3.44 -0.24
N MET A 55 -18.66 -2.73 0.37
CA MET A 55 -19.56 -3.28 1.37
C MET A 55 -20.78 -4.02 0.77
N ASP A 56 -20.99 -3.99 -0.55
CA ASP A 56 -22.09 -4.74 -1.17
C ASP A 56 -21.75 -6.22 -1.29
N LEU A 57 -22.22 -6.98 -0.30
CA LEU A 57 -22.03 -8.44 -0.24
C LEU A 57 -22.94 -9.20 -1.22
N ASN A 58 -23.95 -8.54 -1.85
CA ASN A 58 -24.83 -9.21 -2.81
C ASN A 58 -24.17 -9.41 -4.18
N VAL A 59 -23.08 -8.68 -4.49
CA VAL A 59 -22.32 -8.88 -5.72
C VAL A 59 -21.36 -10.06 -5.54
N PRO A 60 -21.54 -11.18 -6.27
CA PRO A 60 -20.64 -12.33 -6.20
C PRO A 60 -19.18 -11.94 -6.53
N ALA A 61 -18.21 -12.55 -5.85
CA ALA A 61 -16.80 -12.24 -6.05
C ALA A 61 -16.33 -12.45 -7.51
N ASP A 62 -16.87 -13.45 -8.22
CA ASP A 62 -16.53 -13.68 -9.63
C ASP A 62 -17.02 -12.52 -10.55
N GLN A 63 -18.13 -11.86 -10.21
CA GLN A 63 -18.60 -10.66 -10.93
C GLN A 63 -17.74 -9.44 -10.62
N VAL A 64 -17.30 -9.29 -9.37
CA VAL A 64 -16.32 -8.25 -8.98
C VAL A 64 -15.03 -8.43 -9.79
N ILE A 65 -14.52 -9.65 -9.86
CA ILE A 65 -13.30 -9.97 -10.60
C ILE A 65 -13.49 -9.78 -12.11
N ASP A 66 -14.65 -10.13 -12.69
CA ASP A 66 -14.90 -9.88 -14.12
C ASP A 66 -14.91 -8.38 -14.45
N ARG A 67 -15.42 -7.54 -13.54
CA ARG A 67 -15.34 -6.09 -13.71
C ARG A 67 -13.90 -5.57 -13.59
N ILE A 68 -13.12 -6.05 -12.65
CA ILE A 68 -11.70 -5.69 -12.51
C ILE A 68 -10.90 -6.17 -13.74
N ASP A 69 -11.13 -7.39 -14.22
CA ASP A 69 -10.50 -7.91 -15.44
C ASP A 69 -10.76 -7.02 -16.65
N TYR A 70 -12.00 -6.53 -16.78
CA TYR A 70 -12.35 -5.56 -17.82
C TYR A 70 -11.48 -4.29 -17.70
N GLU A 71 -11.39 -3.69 -16.52
CA GLU A 71 -10.60 -2.47 -16.32
C GLU A 71 -9.10 -2.70 -16.56
N LEU A 72 -8.53 -3.81 -16.08
CA LEU A 72 -7.13 -4.16 -16.32
C LEU A 72 -6.83 -4.42 -17.80
N SER A 73 -7.79 -4.95 -18.56
CA SER A 73 -7.64 -5.16 -19.99
C SER A 73 -7.61 -3.88 -20.81
N ARG A 74 -8.03 -2.74 -20.22
CA ARG A 74 -7.96 -1.40 -20.82
C ARG A 74 -6.64 -0.68 -20.63
N ILE A 75 -5.69 -1.32 -19.94
CA ILE A 75 -4.39 -0.74 -19.59
C ILE A 75 -3.31 -1.27 -20.52
N THR A 76 -2.47 -0.36 -21.01
CA THR A 76 -1.15 -0.69 -21.58
C THR A 76 -0.11 -0.47 -20.48
N TYR A 77 0.63 -1.54 -20.18
CA TYR A 77 1.66 -1.54 -19.16
C TYR A 77 3.00 -1.14 -19.77
N LEU A 78 3.60 -0.03 -19.35
CA LEU A 78 4.84 0.51 -19.90
C LEU A 78 5.94 0.55 -18.84
N GLY A 79 7.19 0.45 -19.26
CA GLY A 79 8.32 0.35 -18.35
C GLY A 79 8.26 -0.89 -17.48
N ASP A 80 8.41 -0.70 -16.17
CA ASP A 80 8.39 -1.76 -15.18
C ASP A 80 6.97 -2.06 -14.64
N ALA A 81 5.92 -1.53 -15.28
CA ALA A 81 4.54 -1.76 -14.91
C ALA A 81 4.10 -3.20 -15.20
N PHE A 82 3.20 -3.71 -14.36
CA PHE A 82 2.61 -5.04 -14.45
C PHE A 82 1.11 -5.01 -14.12
N PRO A 83 0.34 -6.02 -14.54
CA PRO A 83 -1.07 -6.13 -14.19
C PRO A 83 -1.23 -6.38 -12.70
N TYR A 84 -1.83 -5.41 -12.01
CA TYR A 84 -2.11 -5.54 -10.60
C TYR A 84 -3.35 -4.73 -10.22
N PHE A 85 -4.06 -5.18 -9.21
CA PHE A 85 -5.00 -4.37 -8.45
C PHE A 85 -4.80 -4.62 -6.95
N ASN A 86 -5.24 -3.70 -6.12
CA ASN A 86 -5.18 -3.82 -4.67
C ASN A 86 -6.58 -3.83 -4.05
N LEU A 87 -6.64 -4.16 -2.78
CA LEU A 87 -7.85 -4.24 -1.98
C LEU A 87 -7.97 -3.07 -0.99
N ASP A 88 -7.28 -1.95 -1.26
CA ASP A 88 -7.27 -0.74 -0.44
C ASP A 88 -8.66 -0.09 -0.28
N CYS A 89 -9.59 -0.43 -1.16
CA CYS A 89 -10.97 0.02 -1.07
C CYS A 89 -11.71 -0.42 0.21
N PHE A 90 -11.20 -1.42 0.94
CA PHE A 90 -11.72 -1.83 2.24
C PHE A 90 -11.13 -1.03 3.42
N GLY A 91 -10.13 -0.17 3.18
CA GLY A 91 -9.42 0.63 4.17
C GLY A 91 -9.49 2.12 3.90
N PRO A 92 -8.64 2.92 4.59
CA PRO A 92 -7.48 2.48 5.41
C PRO A 92 -7.89 1.85 6.74
N GLY A 93 -7.14 0.84 7.19
CA GLY A 93 -7.30 0.29 8.54
C GLY A 93 -8.35 -0.81 8.66
N VAL A 94 -8.58 -1.63 7.61
CA VAL A 94 -9.62 -2.67 7.61
C VAL A 94 -9.46 -3.71 8.72
N LEU A 95 -8.27 -3.87 9.32
CA LEU A 95 -8.07 -4.75 10.47
C LEU A 95 -8.97 -4.37 11.65
N ALA A 96 -9.31 -3.08 11.84
CA ALA A 96 -10.27 -2.66 12.86
C ALA A 96 -11.63 -3.37 12.70
N ALA A 97 -12.12 -3.49 11.45
CA ALA A 97 -13.35 -4.23 11.17
C ALA A 97 -13.19 -5.74 11.36
N PHE A 98 -12.00 -6.31 11.13
CA PHE A 98 -11.75 -7.72 11.43
C PHE A 98 -11.80 -8.03 12.93
N CYS A 99 -11.50 -7.02 13.74
CA CYS A 99 -11.56 -7.09 15.21
C CYS A 99 -12.90 -6.56 15.80
N GLY A 100 -13.92 -6.36 14.96
CA GLY A 100 -15.28 -6.07 15.42
C GLY A 100 -15.70 -4.60 15.44
N VAL A 101 -14.87 -3.68 14.97
CA VAL A 101 -15.28 -2.28 14.78
C VAL A 101 -16.25 -2.18 13.60
N ARG A 102 -17.26 -1.36 13.72
CA ARG A 102 -18.24 -1.11 12.65
C ARG A 102 -17.59 -0.37 11.48
N MET A 103 -17.64 -0.99 10.32
CA MET A 103 -17.26 -0.39 9.06
C MET A 103 -18.45 0.36 8.45
N ASP A 104 -18.24 1.56 7.91
CA ASP A 104 -19.26 2.42 7.31
C ASP A 104 -18.71 3.12 6.07
N ASN A 105 -19.46 3.08 4.97
CA ASN A 105 -19.11 3.76 3.72
C ASN A 105 -20.21 4.70 3.20
N SER A 106 -21.13 5.11 4.06
CA SER A 106 -22.26 5.97 3.70
C SER A 106 -21.85 7.34 3.14
N SER A 107 -20.65 7.82 3.49
CA SER A 107 -20.05 9.05 2.94
C SER A 107 -19.40 8.88 1.56
N GLY A 108 -19.39 7.67 0.99
CA GLY A 108 -18.63 7.31 -0.20
C GLY A 108 -17.17 6.95 0.08
N ARG A 109 -16.73 7.05 1.33
CA ARG A 109 -15.43 6.59 1.85
C ARG A 109 -15.63 5.65 3.01
N VAL A 110 -14.70 4.71 3.18
CA VAL A 110 -14.73 3.77 4.30
C VAL A 110 -14.17 4.44 5.56
N TRP A 111 -14.94 4.28 6.64
CA TRP A 111 -14.60 4.73 7.99
C TRP A 111 -14.89 3.63 9.01
N PHE A 112 -14.22 3.69 10.16
CA PHE A 112 -14.36 2.73 11.24
C PHE A 112 -14.79 3.44 12.52
N PHE A 113 -15.87 2.95 13.13
CA PHE A 113 -16.46 3.57 14.32
C PHE A 113 -16.68 2.51 15.40
N PRO A 114 -16.23 2.73 16.63
CA PRO A 114 -16.51 1.83 17.73
C PRO A 114 -18.02 1.84 18.02
N GLU A 115 -18.61 0.68 18.25
CA GLU A 115 -19.99 0.62 18.74
C GLU A 115 -20.11 1.18 20.16
N LYS A 116 -19.08 0.94 20.97
CA LYS A 116 -18.96 1.44 22.34
C LYS A 116 -17.48 1.65 22.68
N VAL A 117 -17.17 2.80 23.24
CA VAL A 117 -15.85 3.05 23.83
C VAL A 117 -15.83 2.43 25.25
N VAL A 118 -14.92 1.50 25.48
CA VAL A 118 -14.72 0.83 26.76
C VAL A 118 -13.40 1.27 27.41
N PRO A 119 -13.20 1.15 28.74
CA PRO A 119 -11.90 1.36 29.38
C PRO A 119 -10.82 0.49 28.72
N LEU A 120 -9.57 0.97 28.66
CA LEU A 120 -8.47 0.21 28.03
C LEU A 120 -8.25 -1.15 28.70
N SER A 121 -8.39 -1.24 30.03
CA SER A 121 -8.27 -2.48 30.78
C SER A 121 -9.33 -3.55 30.45
N GLU A 122 -10.46 -3.14 29.84
CA GLU A 122 -11.52 -4.02 29.38
C GLU A 122 -11.44 -4.30 27.87
N LEU A 123 -10.61 -3.54 27.14
CA LEU A 123 -10.44 -3.71 25.71
C LEU A 123 -9.49 -4.88 25.41
N HIS A 124 -10.01 -5.87 24.75
CA HIS A 124 -9.25 -7.00 24.20
C HIS A 124 -9.62 -7.19 22.73
N LEU A 125 -8.62 -7.37 21.90
CA LEU A 125 -8.82 -7.61 20.48
C LEU A 125 -8.69 -9.11 20.21
N GLU A 126 -9.71 -9.69 19.60
CA GLU A 126 -9.74 -11.11 19.33
C GLU A 126 -9.86 -11.39 17.83
N TYR A 127 -9.26 -12.48 17.40
CA TYR A 127 -9.39 -12.97 16.05
C TYR A 127 -10.74 -13.69 15.87
N ASP A 128 -11.50 -13.27 14.84
CA ASP A 128 -12.74 -13.96 14.44
C ASP A 128 -12.58 -14.58 13.05
N ALA A 129 -12.49 -15.93 12.99
CA ALA A 129 -12.43 -16.68 11.73
C ALA A 129 -13.69 -16.52 10.86
N ASN A 130 -14.81 -16.10 11.46
CA ASN A 130 -16.09 -15.91 10.78
C ASN A 130 -16.32 -14.46 10.39
N ASN A 131 -15.35 -13.56 10.62
CA ASN A 131 -15.50 -12.14 10.29
C ASN A 131 -15.87 -11.97 8.82
N VAL A 132 -16.94 -11.23 8.56
CA VAL A 132 -17.53 -11.07 7.24
C VAL A 132 -16.58 -10.38 6.27
N TRP A 133 -15.84 -9.36 6.73
CA TRP A 133 -14.97 -8.57 5.87
C TRP A 133 -13.67 -9.31 5.52
N LEU A 134 -13.06 -9.98 6.48
CA LEU A 134 -11.90 -10.84 6.24
C LEU A 134 -12.25 -11.96 5.25
N ASN A 135 -13.40 -12.60 5.43
CA ASN A 135 -13.86 -13.68 4.54
C ASN A 135 -14.21 -13.12 3.14
N ARG A 136 -14.81 -11.92 3.05
CA ARG A 136 -15.08 -11.25 1.77
C ARG A 136 -13.81 -10.96 0.99
N ILE A 137 -12.78 -10.44 1.62
CA ILE A 137 -11.48 -10.20 0.99
C ILE A 137 -10.87 -11.51 0.50
N LYS A 138 -10.85 -12.55 1.33
CA LYS A 138 -10.33 -13.87 0.95
C LYS A 138 -11.12 -14.50 -0.21
N GLU A 139 -12.44 -14.29 -0.27
CA GLU A 139 -13.30 -14.75 -1.36
C GLU A 139 -12.92 -14.05 -2.69
N ILE A 140 -12.75 -12.73 -2.67
CA ILE A 140 -12.31 -11.94 -3.84
C ILE A 140 -10.92 -12.40 -4.29
N CYS A 141 -9.97 -12.59 -3.36
CA CYS A 141 -8.64 -13.13 -3.65
C CYS A 141 -8.71 -14.47 -4.39
N ARG A 142 -9.48 -15.43 -3.85
CA ARG A 142 -9.63 -16.76 -4.46
C ARG A 142 -10.29 -16.69 -5.84
N ALA A 143 -11.30 -15.82 -6.02
CA ALA A 143 -11.93 -15.62 -7.32
C ALA A 143 -10.94 -15.05 -8.34
N GLY A 144 -10.12 -14.09 -7.94
CA GLY A 144 -9.05 -13.54 -8.80
C GLY A 144 -8.00 -14.58 -9.16
N MET A 145 -7.56 -15.42 -8.23
CA MET A 145 -6.61 -16.50 -8.51
C MET A 145 -7.17 -17.51 -9.49
N ARG A 146 -8.44 -17.93 -9.33
CA ARG A 146 -9.10 -18.80 -10.32
C ARG A 146 -9.17 -18.17 -11.71
N ARG A 147 -9.44 -16.86 -11.78
CA ARG A 147 -9.57 -16.12 -13.06
C ARG A 147 -8.25 -15.96 -13.77
N TRP A 148 -7.22 -15.52 -13.06
CA TRP A 148 -5.98 -15.04 -13.68
C TRP A 148 -4.81 -16.00 -13.65
N GLN A 149 -4.80 -17.00 -12.78
CA GLN A 149 -3.79 -18.06 -12.72
C GLN A 149 -2.34 -17.51 -12.84
N GLY A 150 -2.02 -16.49 -12.05
CA GLY A 150 -0.71 -15.86 -12.04
C GLY A 150 -0.50 -14.72 -13.05
N GLN A 151 -1.48 -14.40 -13.88
CA GLN A 151 -1.36 -13.30 -14.83
C GLN A 151 -1.49 -11.92 -14.18
N VAL A 152 -2.25 -11.82 -13.07
CA VAL A 152 -2.49 -10.56 -12.33
C VAL A 152 -2.04 -10.74 -10.89
N LEU A 153 -1.34 -9.74 -10.36
CA LEU A 153 -1.00 -9.63 -8.95
C LEU A 153 -2.15 -8.97 -8.19
N ILE A 154 -2.58 -9.59 -7.10
CA ILE A 154 -3.49 -8.95 -6.15
C ILE A 154 -2.65 -8.42 -4.98
N GLY A 155 -2.67 -7.12 -4.77
CA GLY A 155 -2.02 -6.46 -3.65
C GLY A 155 -2.82 -6.61 -2.35
N MET A 156 -2.11 -6.58 -1.22
CA MET A 156 -2.70 -6.64 0.11
C MET A 156 -3.67 -5.48 0.34
N ALA A 157 -4.73 -5.76 1.09
CA ALA A 157 -5.62 -4.71 1.60
C ALA A 157 -4.88 -3.75 2.53
N ASP A 158 -5.38 -2.53 2.67
CA ASP A 158 -4.87 -1.59 3.65
C ASP A 158 -5.32 -2.00 5.06
N LEU A 159 -4.43 -2.75 5.73
CA LEU A 159 -4.68 -3.24 7.08
C LEU A 159 -4.60 -2.13 8.14
N GLY A 160 -3.95 -1.02 7.82
CA GLY A 160 -3.76 0.14 8.70
C GLY A 160 -2.54 0.05 9.60
N GLY A 161 -2.19 1.18 10.19
CA GLY A 161 -1.19 1.29 11.24
C GLY A 161 -1.76 0.88 12.62
N ILE A 162 -0.91 0.46 13.52
CA ILE A 162 -1.34 -0.11 14.80
C ILE A 162 -2.09 0.92 15.66
N LEU A 163 -1.56 2.15 15.79
CA LEU A 163 -2.24 3.22 16.53
C LEU A 163 -3.51 3.71 15.80
N ASP A 164 -3.53 3.66 14.47
CA ASP A 164 -4.70 4.02 13.67
C ASP A 164 -5.86 3.04 13.93
N ILE A 165 -5.54 1.75 14.05
CA ILE A 165 -6.50 0.72 14.44
C ILE A 165 -7.00 0.95 15.87
N LEU A 166 -6.10 1.22 16.82
CA LEU A 166 -6.49 1.51 18.21
C LEU A 166 -7.36 2.75 18.30
N SER A 167 -7.10 3.79 17.50
CA SER A 167 -7.95 4.97 17.45
C SER A 167 -9.38 4.68 16.98
N SER A 168 -9.55 3.65 16.13
CA SER A 168 -10.87 3.18 15.70
C SER A 168 -11.69 2.53 16.82
N PHE A 169 -11.05 2.03 17.90
CA PHE A 169 -11.70 1.51 19.10
C PHE A 169 -11.91 2.58 20.17
N ARG A 170 -10.97 3.52 20.27
CA ARG A 170 -10.92 4.49 21.39
C ARG A 170 -11.41 5.88 21.03
N THR A 171 -11.55 6.22 19.78
CA THR A 171 -11.50 7.55 19.17
C THR A 171 -10.13 8.20 19.29
N THR A 172 -9.83 9.12 18.39
CA THR A 172 -8.51 9.78 18.32
C THR A 172 -8.19 10.55 19.60
N GLU A 173 -9.16 11.31 20.11
CA GLU A 173 -8.99 12.15 21.30
C GLU A 173 -8.75 11.32 22.56
N ASN A 174 -9.50 10.23 22.74
CA ASN A 174 -9.31 9.35 23.90
C ASN A 174 -7.96 8.66 23.83
N LEU A 175 -7.55 8.14 22.66
CA LEU A 175 -6.25 7.48 22.53
C LEU A 175 -5.08 8.46 22.79
N LEU A 176 -5.20 9.74 22.35
CA LEU A 176 -4.19 10.76 22.69
C LEU A 176 -4.06 10.95 24.22
N MET A 177 -5.16 10.94 24.95
CA MET A 177 -5.13 11.01 26.43
C MET A 177 -4.55 9.73 27.03
N ASP A 178 -4.98 8.57 26.54
CA ASP A 178 -4.54 7.27 27.02
C ASP A 178 -3.00 7.08 26.92
N LEU A 179 -2.34 7.67 25.91
CA LEU A 179 -0.87 7.65 25.80
C LEU A 179 -0.18 8.27 27.04
N TYR A 180 -0.82 9.22 27.72
CA TYR A 180 -0.31 9.86 28.94
C TYR A 180 -0.84 9.20 30.20
N ASP A 181 -2.11 8.87 30.25
CA ASP A 181 -2.80 8.44 31.45
C ASP A 181 -2.63 6.93 31.72
N GLU A 182 -2.67 6.10 30.67
CA GLU A 182 -2.62 4.64 30.74
C GLU A 182 -1.59 4.02 29.74
N PRO A 183 -0.33 4.51 29.72
CA PRO A 183 0.63 4.13 28.67
C PRO A 183 0.93 2.63 28.63
N GLN A 184 0.87 1.92 29.76
CA GLN A 184 1.14 0.47 29.82
C GLN A 184 0.02 -0.33 29.14
N GLU A 185 -1.24 0.13 29.28
CA GLU A 185 -2.38 -0.50 28.60
C GLU A 185 -2.32 -0.26 27.10
N VAL A 186 -1.91 0.93 26.67
CA VAL A 186 -1.67 1.21 25.24
C VAL A 186 -0.58 0.30 24.69
N GLU A 187 0.54 0.15 25.41
CA GLU A 187 1.63 -0.76 25.01
C GLU A 187 1.15 -2.21 24.90
N ARG A 188 0.34 -2.70 25.85
CA ARG A 188 -0.28 -4.03 25.78
C ARG A 188 -1.12 -4.20 24.50
N LEU A 189 -2.00 -3.23 24.24
CA LEU A 189 -2.89 -3.26 23.07
C LEU A 189 -2.13 -3.17 21.74
N ILE A 190 -1.04 -2.40 21.67
CA ILE A 190 -0.16 -2.35 20.49
C ILE A 190 0.29 -3.76 20.11
N TRP A 191 0.72 -4.59 21.07
CA TRP A 191 1.18 -5.95 20.79
C TRP A 191 0.06 -6.94 20.51
N GLU A 192 -1.13 -6.73 21.07
CA GLU A 192 -2.33 -7.49 20.68
C GLU A 192 -2.68 -7.22 19.20
N VAL A 193 -2.76 -5.94 18.81
CA VAL A 193 -3.03 -5.56 17.40
C VAL A 193 -1.92 -6.08 16.48
N HIS A 194 -0.64 -5.94 16.86
CA HIS A 194 0.49 -6.48 16.09
C HIS A 194 0.31 -7.98 15.76
N THR A 195 -0.07 -8.75 16.77
CA THR A 195 -0.27 -10.20 16.60
C THR A 195 -1.40 -10.51 15.63
N LEU A 196 -2.52 -9.79 15.74
CA LEU A 196 -3.69 -9.95 14.86
C LEU A 196 -3.41 -9.45 13.45
N TRP A 197 -2.68 -8.35 13.33
CA TRP A 197 -2.28 -7.77 12.06
C TRP A 197 -1.49 -8.79 11.22
N HIS A 198 -0.45 -9.35 11.81
CA HIS A 198 0.36 -10.34 11.11
C HIS A 198 -0.39 -11.65 10.82
N ARG A 199 -1.29 -12.07 11.69
CA ARG A 199 -2.16 -13.21 11.44
C ARG A 199 -3.07 -12.98 10.24
N CYS A 200 -3.76 -11.85 10.17
CA CYS A 200 -4.64 -11.52 9.05
C CYS A 200 -3.86 -11.32 7.74
N PHE A 201 -2.67 -10.70 7.81
CA PHE A 201 -1.75 -10.59 6.69
C PHE A 201 -1.39 -11.96 6.10
N ASP A 202 -1.01 -12.92 6.95
CA ASP A 202 -0.66 -14.27 6.52
C ASP A 202 -1.88 -15.00 5.91
N GLU A 203 -3.08 -14.88 6.50
CA GLU A 203 -4.29 -15.52 5.99
C GLU A 203 -4.76 -14.98 4.64
N ILE A 204 -4.66 -13.67 4.43
CA ILE A 204 -4.99 -13.07 3.13
C ILE A 204 -3.98 -13.54 2.08
N ASN A 205 -2.68 -13.55 2.39
CA ASN A 205 -1.66 -14.06 1.49
C ASN A 205 -1.83 -15.56 1.18
N GLU A 206 -2.29 -16.36 2.14
CA GLU A 206 -2.60 -17.77 1.91
C GLU A 206 -3.77 -17.95 0.93
N ALA A 207 -4.76 -17.05 0.95
CA ALA A 207 -5.87 -17.07 0.00
C ALA A 207 -5.45 -16.77 -1.46
N LEU A 208 -4.25 -16.23 -1.67
CA LEU A 208 -3.65 -15.94 -2.98
C LEU A 208 -2.78 -17.09 -3.51
N ARG A 209 -2.48 -18.09 -2.69
CA ARG A 209 -1.60 -19.20 -3.09
C ARG A 209 -2.37 -20.36 -3.71
N PRO A 210 -1.71 -21.17 -4.57
CA PRO A 210 -0.32 -21.02 -5.05
C PRO A 210 -0.16 -20.11 -6.28
N GLU A 211 -1.24 -19.55 -6.82
CA GLU A 211 -1.26 -18.94 -8.16
C GLU A 211 -0.71 -17.50 -8.21
N THR A 212 -0.50 -16.85 -7.06
CA THR A 212 0.01 -15.48 -7.06
C THR A 212 1.41 -15.38 -7.67
N PRO A 213 1.69 -14.41 -8.55
CA PRO A 213 3.02 -14.22 -9.13
C PRO A 213 4.04 -13.64 -8.13
N GLY A 214 3.59 -13.13 -6.99
CA GLY A 214 4.40 -12.50 -5.95
C GLY A 214 3.55 -11.75 -4.94
N TYR A 215 4.12 -10.70 -4.36
CA TYR A 215 3.50 -9.86 -3.33
C TYR A 215 3.49 -8.40 -3.76
N SER A 216 2.52 -7.65 -3.29
CA SER A 216 2.41 -6.20 -3.38
C SER A 216 1.39 -5.70 -2.36
N ASP A 217 1.29 -4.40 -2.25
CA ASP A 217 0.30 -3.67 -1.46
C ASP A 217 -0.25 -2.50 -2.29
N TRP A 218 -0.89 -1.53 -1.66
CA TRP A 218 -1.47 -0.39 -2.35
C TRP A 218 -0.43 0.57 -2.99
N LEU A 219 0.86 0.49 -2.63
CA LEU A 219 1.92 1.20 -3.35
C LEU A 219 2.12 0.68 -4.77
N GLY A 220 1.82 -0.60 -5.02
CA GLY A 220 2.02 -1.23 -6.31
C GLY A 220 3.48 -1.51 -6.63
N ILE A 221 4.30 -1.75 -5.61
CA ILE A 221 5.68 -2.22 -5.73
C ILE A 221 5.64 -3.75 -5.73
N TYR A 222 6.21 -4.37 -6.77
CA TYR A 222 6.30 -5.83 -6.83
C TYR A 222 7.36 -6.36 -5.88
N SER A 223 7.11 -7.51 -5.29
CA SER A 223 8.10 -8.26 -4.52
C SER A 223 7.97 -9.78 -4.72
N THR A 224 9.10 -10.47 -4.81
CA THR A 224 9.16 -11.94 -4.74
C THR A 224 9.06 -12.47 -3.30
N GLN A 225 9.21 -11.60 -2.32
CA GLN A 225 9.13 -11.89 -0.89
C GLN A 225 7.93 -11.15 -0.26
N PRO A 226 7.41 -11.61 0.88
CA PRO A 226 6.39 -10.87 1.62
C PRO A 226 6.80 -9.41 1.81
N CYS A 227 5.90 -8.50 1.43
CA CYS A 227 6.13 -7.07 1.53
C CYS A 227 4.87 -6.34 2.00
N TYR A 228 5.09 -5.20 2.63
CA TYR A 228 4.01 -4.30 3.00
C TYR A 228 4.49 -2.87 3.24
N VAL A 229 3.60 -1.91 2.98
CA VAL A 229 3.78 -0.51 3.37
C VAL A 229 3.17 -0.29 4.76
N LEU A 230 4.04 -0.17 5.74
CA LEU A 230 3.66 0.13 7.12
C LEU A 230 3.35 1.63 7.26
N GLN A 231 2.49 1.98 8.21
CA GLN A 231 2.05 3.36 8.42
C GLN A 231 1.68 3.61 9.89
N SER A 232 1.58 4.86 10.25
CA SER A 232 0.91 5.35 11.45
C SER A 232 0.49 6.80 11.20
N ASP A 233 -0.73 7.01 10.70
CA ASP A 233 -1.25 8.36 10.46
C ASP A 233 -1.48 9.09 11.77
N PHE A 234 -1.79 8.35 12.83
CA PHE A 234 -1.89 8.85 14.19
C PHE A 234 -0.60 9.56 14.66
N ALA A 235 0.56 9.15 14.13
CA ALA A 235 1.85 9.75 14.47
C ALA A 235 1.96 11.23 14.08
N TYR A 236 1.12 11.72 13.18
CA TYR A 236 1.04 13.14 12.85
C TYR A 236 0.74 14.03 14.07
N MET A 237 0.04 13.48 15.09
CA MET A 237 -0.47 14.21 16.26
C MET A 237 0.41 14.05 17.50
N ILE A 238 1.47 13.27 17.46
CA ILE A 238 2.34 12.99 18.63
C ILE A 238 3.77 13.48 18.38
N GLY A 239 4.49 13.78 19.47
CA GLY A 239 5.89 14.21 19.41
C GLY A 239 6.86 13.01 19.23
N PRO A 240 8.16 13.31 18.95
CA PRO A 240 9.18 12.29 18.72
C PRO A 240 9.35 11.28 19.85
N ASP A 241 9.29 11.71 21.11
CA ASP A 241 9.43 10.82 22.26
C ASP A 241 8.28 9.80 22.33
N MET A 242 7.06 10.24 22.00
CA MET A 242 5.89 9.36 21.92
C MET A 242 5.99 8.40 20.74
N PHE A 243 6.46 8.87 19.59
CA PHE A 243 6.74 8.03 18.43
C PHE A 243 7.76 6.94 18.78
N ASP A 244 8.89 7.31 19.41
CA ASP A 244 9.93 6.37 19.79
C ASP A 244 9.44 5.35 20.82
N ARG A 245 8.47 5.71 21.66
CA ARG A 245 7.89 4.82 22.65
C ARG A 245 6.81 3.90 22.09
N PHE A 246 5.83 4.43 21.35
CA PHE A 246 4.61 3.73 21.00
C PHE A 246 4.53 3.24 19.54
N VAL A 247 5.34 3.80 18.63
CA VAL A 247 5.31 3.42 17.21
C VAL A 247 6.56 2.63 16.82
N LYS A 248 7.74 3.18 17.08
CA LYS A 248 9.01 2.62 16.59
C LYS A 248 9.30 1.18 17.04
N PRO A 249 8.98 0.73 18.27
CA PRO A 249 9.26 -0.65 18.69
C PRO A 249 8.48 -1.69 17.89
N GLU A 250 7.17 -1.44 17.71
CA GLU A 250 6.29 -2.31 16.92
C GLU A 250 6.66 -2.27 15.44
N LEU A 251 6.86 -1.07 14.89
CA LEU A 251 7.30 -0.88 13.50
C LEU A 251 8.59 -1.64 13.20
N THR A 252 9.55 -1.61 14.14
CA THR A 252 10.80 -2.39 14.02
C THR A 252 10.54 -3.89 14.02
N ALA A 253 9.64 -4.38 14.86
CA ALA A 253 9.28 -5.79 14.90
C ALA A 253 8.57 -6.24 13.60
N SER A 254 7.68 -5.41 13.07
CA SER A 254 7.02 -5.64 11.78
C SER A 254 8.01 -5.64 10.61
N CYS A 255 8.96 -4.70 10.59
CA CYS A 255 10.04 -4.68 9.58
C CYS A 255 10.92 -5.94 9.62
N ARG A 256 11.18 -6.51 10.80
CA ARG A 256 11.94 -7.79 10.93
C ARG A 256 11.17 -8.97 10.36
N ARG A 257 9.86 -8.97 10.44
CA ARG A 257 9.01 -10.04 9.93
C ARG A 257 8.76 -9.95 8.43
N LEU A 258 8.82 -8.74 7.88
CA LEU A 258 8.61 -8.45 6.47
C LEU A 258 9.96 -8.28 5.76
N PRO A 259 10.36 -9.22 4.88
CA PRO A 259 11.62 -9.10 4.11
C PRO A 259 11.72 -7.79 3.33
N HIS A 260 10.60 -7.29 2.84
CA HIS A 260 10.53 -5.99 2.18
C HIS A 260 9.45 -5.12 2.83
N SER A 261 9.84 -3.94 3.28
CA SER A 261 8.95 -3.00 3.94
C SER A 261 9.21 -1.57 3.49
N MET A 262 8.12 -0.84 3.28
CA MET A 262 8.12 0.62 3.12
C MET A 262 7.43 1.25 4.32
N TYR A 263 7.67 2.53 4.57
CA TYR A 263 6.88 3.31 5.51
C TYR A 263 6.18 4.45 4.78
N HIS A 264 4.88 4.57 4.97
CA HIS A 264 4.07 5.68 4.49
C HIS A 264 4.24 6.87 5.43
N LEU A 265 5.01 7.86 5.00
CA LEU A 265 5.25 9.10 5.74
C LEU A 265 4.30 10.16 5.18
N ASP A 266 3.13 10.32 5.78
CA ASP A 266 2.08 11.20 5.30
C ASP A 266 1.97 12.49 6.11
N GLY A 267 2.17 13.58 5.39
CA GLY A 267 2.03 14.93 5.92
C GLY A 267 3.27 15.46 6.65
N VAL A 268 3.40 16.78 6.60
CA VAL A 268 4.55 17.52 7.16
C VAL A 268 4.72 17.32 8.66
N GLY A 269 3.64 17.02 9.41
CA GLY A 269 3.73 16.75 10.85
C GLY A 269 4.54 15.50 11.18
N GLN A 270 4.56 14.51 10.27
CA GLN A 270 5.36 13.30 10.46
C GLN A 270 6.86 13.48 10.20
N LEU A 271 7.29 14.61 9.60
CA LEU A 271 8.72 14.87 9.36
C LEU A 271 9.56 14.91 10.65
N ALA A 272 8.94 15.22 11.79
CA ALA A 272 9.58 15.16 13.10
C ALA A 272 10.08 13.75 13.46
N HIS A 273 9.52 12.70 12.86
CA HIS A 273 9.85 11.29 13.11
C HIS A 273 10.83 10.71 12.09
N LEU A 274 11.15 11.45 11.02
CA LEU A 274 11.96 10.92 9.92
C LEU A 274 13.32 10.39 10.39
N ASP A 275 13.99 11.05 11.33
CA ASP A 275 15.28 10.59 11.84
C ASP A 275 15.16 9.25 12.58
N SER A 276 14.13 9.09 13.40
CA SER A 276 13.83 7.83 14.09
C SER A 276 13.48 6.70 13.10
N LEU A 277 12.71 6.99 12.06
CA LEU A 277 12.39 6.03 10.99
C LEU A 277 13.65 5.55 10.25
N LEU A 278 14.53 6.48 9.87
CA LEU A 278 15.76 6.17 9.13
C LEU A 278 16.76 5.34 9.93
N GLN A 279 16.67 5.34 11.28
CA GLN A 279 17.47 4.49 12.16
C GLN A 279 17.02 3.03 12.19
N ILE A 280 15.79 2.71 11.76
CA ILE A 280 15.31 1.33 11.68
C ILE A 280 16.06 0.63 10.55
N GLN A 281 16.98 -0.25 10.87
CA GLN A 281 17.86 -0.90 9.88
C GLN A 281 17.08 -1.77 8.92
N GLU A 282 16.09 -2.49 9.43
CA GLU A 282 15.25 -3.43 8.69
C GLU A 282 14.24 -2.75 7.74
N LEU A 283 13.91 -1.49 7.96
CA LEU A 283 13.06 -0.72 7.05
C LEU A 283 13.78 -0.49 5.71
N ASN A 284 13.17 -0.93 4.60
CA ASN A 284 13.82 -0.83 3.29
C ASN A 284 13.62 0.53 2.61
N GLY A 285 12.51 1.20 2.84
CA GLY A 285 12.25 2.47 2.17
C GLY A 285 11.16 3.32 2.80
N VAL A 286 10.98 4.50 2.26
CA VAL A 286 9.96 5.47 2.70
C VAL A 286 9.22 6.00 1.48
N GLN A 287 7.90 6.03 1.58
CA GLN A 287 7.07 6.84 0.71
C GLN A 287 6.86 8.20 1.38
N TRP A 288 7.24 9.27 0.69
CA TRP A 288 6.98 10.63 1.15
C TRP A 288 5.73 11.20 0.47
N VAL A 289 4.76 11.60 1.28
CA VAL A 289 3.55 12.31 0.86
C VAL A 289 3.48 13.62 1.63
N PRO A 290 3.53 14.79 0.98
CA PRO A 290 3.53 16.07 1.68
C PRO A 290 2.26 16.36 2.49
N GLY A 291 1.14 15.77 2.11
CA GLY A 291 -0.18 16.02 2.68
C GLY A 291 -1.02 16.98 1.85
N ASP A 292 -2.31 17.04 2.18
CA ASP A 292 -3.27 17.88 1.47
C ASP A 292 -2.96 19.38 1.65
N GLY A 293 -3.09 20.14 0.57
CA GLY A 293 -2.80 21.58 0.56
C GLY A 293 -1.31 21.96 0.58
N MET A 294 -0.40 20.98 0.61
CA MET A 294 1.04 21.23 0.60
C MET A 294 1.60 21.22 -0.83
N PRO A 295 2.78 21.83 -1.07
CA PRO A 295 3.49 21.74 -2.34
C PRO A 295 3.73 20.29 -2.76
N GLY A 296 3.81 20.05 -4.09
CA GLY A 296 4.03 18.72 -4.65
C GLY A 296 5.36 18.07 -4.21
N VAL A 297 5.49 16.78 -4.43
CA VAL A 297 6.66 15.99 -3.94
C VAL A 297 8.01 16.52 -4.46
N THR A 298 8.05 17.15 -5.61
CA THR A 298 9.26 17.74 -6.18
C THR A 298 9.78 18.96 -5.42
N GLU A 299 8.97 19.55 -4.56
CA GLU A 299 9.34 20.75 -3.78
C GLU A 299 10.03 20.41 -2.44
N TRP A 300 10.32 19.11 -2.20
CA TRP A 300 10.90 18.60 -0.95
C TRP A 300 12.28 17.94 -1.13
N PRO A 301 13.24 18.59 -1.81
CA PRO A 301 14.52 17.96 -2.14
C PRO A 301 15.33 17.53 -0.92
N ASP A 302 15.21 18.22 0.22
CA ASP A 302 15.95 17.88 1.43
C ASP A 302 15.44 16.59 2.09
N VAL A 303 14.11 16.38 2.10
CA VAL A 303 13.49 15.15 2.59
C VAL A 303 13.92 13.96 1.73
N GLN A 304 13.85 14.11 0.42
CA GLN A 304 14.21 13.05 -0.53
C GLN A 304 15.71 12.70 -0.45
N ARG A 305 16.57 13.73 -0.40
CA ARG A 305 18.01 13.52 -0.21
C ARG A 305 18.33 12.83 1.12
N LYS A 306 17.63 13.19 2.20
CA LYS A 306 17.80 12.59 3.52
C LYS A 306 17.47 11.11 3.50
N ILE A 307 16.33 10.73 2.91
CA ILE A 307 15.91 9.33 2.74
C ILE A 307 16.94 8.56 1.88
N SER A 308 17.30 9.11 0.73
CA SER A 308 18.26 8.48 -0.18
C SER A 308 19.66 8.29 0.44
N ARG A 309 20.19 9.32 1.16
CA ARG A 309 21.48 9.25 1.86
C ARG A 309 21.52 8.24 2.99
N ALA A 310 20.37 7.95 3.60
CA ALA A 310 20.24 6.88 4.59
C ALA A 310 20.21 5.47 3.94
N GLY A 311 20.36 5.37 2.62
CA GLY A 311 20.34 4.10 1.89
C GLY A 311 18.94 3.50 1.74
N LYS A 312 17.89 4.25 2.08
CA LYS A 312 16.51 3.81 1.97
C LYS A 312 15.96 4.03 0.56
N ARG A 313 15.05 3.13 0.12
CA ARG A 313 14.30 3.28 -1.12
C ARG A 313 13.34 4.45 -0.97
N LEU A 314 13.11 5.17 -2.07
CA LEU A 314 12.16 6.28 -2.12
C LEU A 314 11.03 5.95 -3.08
N HIS A 315 9.81 6.10 -2.61
CA HIS A 315 8.62 6.06 -3.45
C HIS A 315 8.05 7.45 -3.63
N SER A 316 7.73 7.79 -4.88
CA SER A 316 6.98 8.99 -5.22
C SER A 316 5.77 8.62 -6.04
N TRP A 317 4.60 8.96 -5.54
CA TRP A 317 3.35 8.51 -6.15
C TRP A 317 2.84 9.44 -7.26
N TRP A 318 2.93 10.71 -7.15
CA TRP A 318 2.19 11.62 -8.04
C TRP A 318 3.12 12.40 -8.95
N GLY A 319 2.86 12.34 -10.23
CA GLY A 319 3.51 13.23 -11.17
C GLY A 319 3.27 12.82 -12.61
N ASP A 320 3.35 13.80 -13.47
CA ASP A 320 3.67 13.53 -14.85
C ASP A 320 5.14 13.06 -14.93
N LEU A 321 5.56 12.61 -16.09
CA LEU A 321 6.93 12.16 -16.30
C LEU A 321 7.99 13.25 -16.09
N SER A 322 7.62 14.54 -15.99
CA SER A 322 8.58 15.62 -15.69
C SER A 322 9.03 15.56 -14.23
N ALA A 323 8.17 15.13 -13.32
CA ALA A 323 8.55 14.93 -11.93
C ALA A 323 9.66 13.87 -11.78
N LEU A 324 9.70 12.84 -12.64
CA LEU A 324 10.76 11.83 -12.62
C LEU A 324 12.14 12.43 -12.86
N ASP A 325 12.27 13.37 -13.82
CA ASP A 325 13.53 14.04 -14.10
C ASP A 325 14.01 14.86 -12.88
N VAL A 326 13.10 15.63 -12.28
CA VAL A 326 13.38 16.45 -11.09
C VAL A 326 13.79 15.59 -9.89
N LEU A 327 13.03 14.53 -9.59
CA LEU A 327 13.32 13.64 -8.48
C LEU A 327 14.67 12.92 -8.65
N LYS A 328 14.96 12.46 -9.87
CA LYS A 328 16.24 11.81 -10.20
C LYS A 328 17.42 12.76 -9.99
N GLU A 329 17.28 14.03 -10.35
CA GLU A 329 18.30 15.07 -10.11
C GLU A 329 18.45 15.35 -8.62
N GLN A 330 17.35 15.51 -7.89
CA GLN A 330 17.35 15.85 -6.47
C GLN A 330 18.01 14.79 -5.60
N ILE A 331 17.74 13.50 -5.84
CA ILE A 331 18.34 12.41 -5.07
C ILE A 331 19.75 12.08 -5.52
N GLY A 332 20.15 12.46 -6.74
CA GLY A 332 21.41 12.06 -7.35
C GLY A 332 21.45 10.57 -7.69
N SER A 333 22.63 9.98 -7.68
CA SER A 333 22.82 8.51 -7.89
C SER A 333 22.17 7.92 -9.16
N GLY A 334 21.86 8.73 -10.18
CA GLY A 334 21.20 8.25 -11.40
C GLY A 334 19.76 7.79 -11.20
N GLY A 335 19.16 8.08 -10.03
CA GLY A 335 17.82 7.64 -9.65
C GLY A 335 17.77 6.24 -9.01
N ARG A 336 18.93 5.68 -8.63
CA ARG A 336 19.00 4.40 -7.91
C ARG A 336 18.14 4.45 -6.65
N GLY A 337 17.32 3.42 -6.42
CA GLY A 337 16.44 3.32 -5.26
C GLY A 337 15.13 4.11 -5.37
N LEU A 338 14.94 4.92 -6.43
CA LEU A 338 13.65 5.57 -6.69
C LEU A 338 12.68 4.59 -7.34
N PHE A 339 11.47 4.52 -6.82
CA PHE A 339 10.32 3.95 -7.52
C PHE A 339 9.38 5.10 -7.91
N PHE A 340 9.08 5.19 -9.19
CA PHE A 340 8.17 6.17 -9.76
C PHE A 340 6.98 5.50 -10.41
N ARG A 341 5.78 5.96 -10.08
CA ARG A 341 4.54 5.43 -10.65
C ARG A 341 3.70 6.56 -11.22
N ALA A 342 3.10 6.32 -12.39
CA ALA A 342 2.11 7.22 -12.95
C ALA A 342 0.98 6.45 -13.64
N ALA A 343 -0.23 7.04 -13.59
CA ALA A 343 -1.39 6.64 -14.36
C ALA A 343 -1.70 7.73 -15.37
N MET A 344 -1.78 7.37 -16.64
CA MET A 344 -1.97 8.30 -17.75
C MET A 344 -3.16 7.88 -18.61
N HIS A 345 -3.77 8.82 -19.29
CA HIS A 345 -4.93 8.58 -20.14
C HIS A 345 -4.62 8.97 -21.59
N GLY A 346 -5.18 8.18 -22.53
CA GLY A 346 -5.09 8.42 -23.97
C GLY A 346 -3.91 7.72 -24.65
N PRO A 347 -4.16 6.94 -25.69
CA PRO A 347 -3.11 6.19 -26.40
C PRO A 347 -2.17 7.09 -27.21
N GLU A 348 -2.55 8.35 -27.43
CA GLU A 348 -1.83 9.29 -28.31
C GLU A 348 -0.43 9.64 -27.79
N GLY A 349 -0.22 9.59 -26.47
CA GLY A 349 1.09 9.87 -25.84
C GLY A 349 2.03 8.67 -25.72
N GLN A 350 1.65 7.46 -26.17
CA GLN A 350 2.44 6.25 -25.91
C GLN A 350 3.86 6.31 -26.48
N ALA A 351 4.04 6.86 -27.68
CA ALA A 351 5.35 6.97 -28.31
C ALA A 351 6.27 7.94 -27.54
N GLU A 352 5.74 9.07 -27.09
CA GLU A 352 6.50 10.03 -26.27
C GLU A 352 6.88 9.44 -24.91
N ILE A 353 5.96 8.73 -24.27
CA ILE A 353 6.24 8.03 -23.00
C ILE A 353 7.38 7.05 -23.19
N ARG A 354 7.37 6.22 -24.26
CA ARG A 354 8.43 5.26 -24.53
C ARG A 354 9.78 5.94 -24.77
N GLU A 355 9.82 7.05 -25.51
CA GLU A 355 11.06 7.80 -25.71
C GLU A 355 11.59 8.40 -24.39
N ARG A 356 10.72 8.81 -23.49
CA ARG A 356 11.13 9.23 -22.14
C ARG A 356 11.65 8.05 -21.31
N LEU A 357 10.98 6.89 -21.33
CA LEU A 357 11.44 5.69 -20.63
C LEU A 357 12.82 5.22 -21.12
N LYS A 358 13.09 5.28 -22.42
CA LYS A 358 14.43 5.00 -22.99
C LYS A 358 15.52 5.93 -22.43
N ARG A 359 15.22 7.22 -22.28
CA ARG A 359 16.18 8.18 -21.66
C ARG A 359 16.55 7.83 -20.23
N HIS A 360 15.67 7.10 -19.54
CA HIS A 360 15.90 6.61 -18.18
C HIS A 360 16.42 5.16 -18.14
N ALA A 361 16.75 4.55 -19.28
CA ALA A 361 17.16 3.15 -19.43
C ALA A 361 16.12 2.13 -18.91
N VAL A 362 14.83 2.48 -19.01
CA VAL A 362 13.71 1.63 -18.57
C VAL A 362 13.18 0.76 -19.72
N GLU A 363 13.22 1.25 -20.97
CA GLU A 363 12.88 0.52 -22.23
C GLU A 363 14.02 0.59 -23.24
#